data_08449479937737205b756f5e86027195
#
_entry.id   08449479937737205b756f5e86027195
#
_cell.length_a   1.000
_cell.length_b   1.000
_cell.length_c   1.000
_cell.angle_alpha   90.00
_cell.angle_beta   90.00
_cell.angle_gamma   90.00
#
_symmetry.space_group_name_H-M   'P 1'
#
loop_
_entity.id
_entity.type
_entity.pdbx_description
1 polymer ?
#
loop_
_entity_poly.entity_id
_entity_poly.type
_entity_poly.pdbx_seq_one_letter_code
_entity_poly.pdbx_strand_id
1 'polypeptide(L)'
;GKAVLEASDAPEAQMLLFTPTGEGYYTISAPDSGGYMSLSGSYNTQFTDDGSSTRSQWAIRSAGKHYIKLECRANGKFLGTDASTAGASIFSDKSGTDSRHYWFLSTNAEQEPPADEHAYIINPAAERQLIEGWGVSLCWWANMCGKWSDDKIDEIIDWLVSPEGLNFNIFRYNIGGGDDPENNNCTAHHMGSGKGLRAEMEGFKDSSDGPYIWTRDAAQRKIMLKIKEKRPDAIFEAFSNSCPYYMTYSGCVAGNSNSSKDNLRPEFYEEFAHYLVDVCKHYKDEYGIEFRTLDPFNEPMTSYWGANGGQEGCHFDVKSQIDFLKVLAPILRESGLNTMISASDETSVAQSVKDFEAY
;
A
#
# COMPACT_ATOMS: atom_id res chain seq x y z
N GLY A 1 32.45 35.63 5.14
CA GLY A 1 33.57 34.70 4.86
C GLY A 1 33.37 33.97 3.55
N LYS A 2 34.36 33.23 3.06
CA LYS A 2 34.26 32.41 1.88
C LYS A 2 33.56 31.10 2.27
N ALA A 3 32.58 30.65 1.48
CA ALA A 3 31.97 29.33 1.67
C ALA A 3 32.91 28.22 1.24
N VAL A 4 33.12 27.24 2.08
CA VAL A 4 33.95 26.05 1.81
C VAL A 4 33.27 24.81 2.34
N LEU A 5 33.65 23.61 1.85
CA LEU A 5 33.26 22.34 2.44
C LEU A 5 33.96 22.12 3.78
N GLU A 6 33.25 21.56 4.72
CA GLU A 6 33.78 21.08 5.99
C GLU A 6 33.78 19.54 6.04
N ALA A 7 34.54 18.96 6.96
CA ALA A 7 34.55 17.53 7.16
C ALA A 7 33.25 17.04 7.83
N SER A 8 32.85 15.81 7.59
CA SER A 8 31.59 15.23 8.11
C SER A 8 31.57 15.06 9.64
N ASP A 9 32.72 15.13 10.27
CA ASP A 9 32.92 15.07 11.73
C ASP A 9 32.79 16.45 12.44
N ALA A 10 32.50 17.51 11.67
CA ALA A 10 32.22 18.85 12.18
C ALA A 10 30.74 19.23 12.01
N PRO A 11 29.80 18.58 12.70
CA PRO A 11 28.37 18.65 12.40
C PRO A 11 27.77 20.05 12.55
N GLU A 12 28.23 20.84 13.54
CA GLU A 12 27.72 22.18 13.76
C GLU A 12 28.12 23.16 12.64
N ALA A 13 29.28 22.97 12.05
CA ALA A 13 29.77 23.81 10.96
C ALA A 13 29.02 23.57 9.63
N GLN A 14 28.29 22.48 9.52
CA GLN A 14 27.55 22.08 8.30
C GLN A 14 26.05 22.37 8.38
N MET A 15 25.53 22.80 9.52
CA MET A 15 24.11 23.12 9.65
C MET A 15 23.77 24.40 8.87
N LEU A 16 22.77 24.30 8.00
CA LEU A 16 22.27 25.41 7.21
C LEU A 16 20.76 25.56 7.41
N LEU A 17 20.32 26.80 7.62
CA LEU A 17 18.89 27.11 7.72
C LEU A 17 18.36 27.59 6.37
N PHE A 18 17.33 26.93 5.86
CA PHE A 18 16.61 27.32 4.65
C PHE A 18 15.35 28.09 5.04
N THR A 19 15.29 29.36 4.70
CA THR A 19 14.12 30.20 4.99
C THR A 19 13.43 30.59 3.70
N PRO A 20 12.12 30.28 3.52
CA PRO A 20 11.37 30.66 2.31
C PRO A 20 11.31 32.16 2.14
N THR A 21 11.51 32.64 0.89
CA THR A 21 11.39 34.08 0.53
C THR A 21 10.17 34.36 -0.36
N GLY A 22 9.41 33.32 -0.73
CA GLY A 22 8.34 33.37 -1.73
C GLY A 22 8.80 32.95 -3.14
N GLU A 23 7.87 32.78 -4.04
CA GLU A 23 8.12 32.41 -5.46
C GLU A 23 9.01 31.16 -5.67
N GLY A 24 9.06 30.24 -4.68
CA GLY A 24 9.84 29.01 -4.73
C GLY A 24 11.34 29.19 -4.48
N TYR A 25 11.75 30.32 -3.90
CA TYR A 25 13.14 30.58 -3.50
C TYR A 25 13.29 30.56 -1.97
N TYR A 26 14.54 30.33 -1.54
CA TYR A 26 14.96 30.26 -0.15
C TYR A 26 16.23 31.08 0.04
N THR A 27 16.38 31.71 1.19
CA THR A 27 17.69 32.08 1.70
C THR A 27 18.32 30.91 2.42
N ILE A 28 19.64 30.77 2.34
CA ILE A 28 20.41 29.75 3.06
C ILE A 28 21.35 30.48 4.01
N SER A 29 21.18 30.25 5.31
CA SER A 29 22.02 30.87 6.34
C SER A 29 22.69 29.80 7.19
N ALA A 30 23.89 30.15 7.70
CA ALA A 30 24.58 29.37 8.71
C ALA A 30 24.21 29.92 10.10
N PRO A 31 23.59 29.13 11.00
CA PRO A 31 23.08 29.64 12.28
C PRO A 31 24.13 30.34 13.14
N ASP A 32 25.35 29.84 13.16
CA ASP A 32 26.42 30.33 14.01
C ASP A 32 27.15 31.58 13.48
N SER A 33 27.14 31.76 12.14
CA SER A 33 27.81 32.91 11.50
C SER A 33 26.87 34.09 11.20
N GLY A 34 25.55 33.87 11.27
CA GLY A 34 24.53 34.91 11.05
C GLY A 34 24.43 35.42 9.60
N GLY A 35 25.23 34.86 8.69
CA GLY A 35 25.26 35.32 7.30
C GLY A 35 24.42 34.46 6.34
N TYR A 36 24.02 35.05 5.22
CA TYR A 36 23.31 34.39 4.12
C TYR A 36 24.27 33.98 3.03
N MET A 37 24.15 32.75 2.53
CA MET A 37 24.94 32.28 1.38
C MET A 37 24.55 33.08 0.11
N SER A 38 25.52 33.79 -0.47
CA SER A 38 25.30 34.71 -1.56
C SER A 38 26.34 34.55 -2.67
N LEU A 39 25.91 34.77 -3.93
CA LEU A 39 26.80 34.85 -5.07
C LEU A 39 27.71 36.10 -4.99
N SER A 40 29.03 35.86 -5.01
CA SER A 40 30.05 36.90 -5.07
C SER A 40 30.70 36.97 -6.44
N GLY A 41 30.75 38.13 -7.04
CA GLY A 41 31.20 38.27 -8.41
C GLY A 41 30.32 37.53 -9.39
N SER A 42 30.91 36.78 -10.33
CA SER A 42 30.17 36.05 -11.36
C SER A 42 29.79 34.62 -10.98
N TYR A 43 30.54 33.98 -10.04
CA TYR A 43 30.34 32.57 -9.68
C TYR A 43 30.87 32.11 -8.32
N ASN A 44 31.63 32.92 -7.59
CA ASN A 44 32.03 32.53 -6.23
C ASN A 44 30.88 32.68 -5.25
N THR A 45 30.91 31.92 -4.17
CA THR A 45 29.96 32.07 -3.07
C THR A 45 30.63 32.57 -1.79
N GLN A 46 29.90 33.32 -1.02
CA GLN A 46 30.29 33.87 0.30
C GLN A 46 29.09 34.00 1.21
N PHE A 47 29.30 34.22 2.50
CA PHE A 47 28.24 34.62 3.42
C PHE A 47 28.21 36.14 3.56
N THR A 48 27.01 36.74 3.51
CA THR A 48 26.74 38.18 3.59
C THR A 48 25.59 38.45 4.57
N ASP A 49 25.48 39.71 5.04
CA ASP A 49 24.39 40.09 5.93
C ASP A 49 23.06 40.41 5.19
N ASP A 50 23.09 40.47 3.85
CA ASP A 50 21.91 40.78 3.05
C ASP A 50 21.29 39.51 2.43
N GLY A 51 20.19 39.06 3.04
CA GLY A 51 19.35 37.95 2.52
C GLY A 51 18.30 38.42 1.50
N SER A 52 18.08 39.71 1.32
CA SER A 52 17.02 40.22 0.42
C SER A 52 17.42 40.22 -1.06
N SER A 53 18.71 40.20 -1.35
CA SER A 53 19.26 40.20 -2.67
C SER A 53 18.92 38.90 -3.43
N THR A 54 18.61 39.00 -4.72
CA THR A 54 18.48 37.81 -5.62
C THR A 54 19.76 36.94 -5.64
N ARG A 55 20.91 37.54 -5.28
CA ARG A 55 22.20 36.82 -5.16
C ARG A 55 22.25 35.89 -3.93
N SER A 56 21.41 36.12 -2.94
CA SER A 56 21.29 35.30 -1.73
C SER A 56 20.09 34.36 -1.77
N GLN A 57 19.38 34.29 -2.89
CA GLN A 57 18.17 33.48 -3.05
C GLN A 57 18.42 32.28 -3.98
N TRP A 58 18.00 31.13 -3.52
CA TRP A 58 18.28 29.82 -4.13
C TRP A 58 17.01 29.02 -4.32
N ALA A 59 16.80 28.46 -5.50
CA ALA A 59 15.75 27.49 -5.73
C ALA A 59 16.27 26.07 -5.52
N ILE A 60 15.47 25.23 -4.89
CA ILE A 60 15.75 23.80 -4.73
C ILE A 60 15.21 23.07 -5.97
N ARG A 61 16.07 22.35 -6.69
CA ARG A 61 15.72 21.54 -7.86
C ARG A 61 16.03 20.07 -7.61
N SER A 62 15.17 19.18 -8.05
CA SER A 62 15.46 17.74 -7.95
C SER A 62 16.68 17.39 -8.83
N ALA A 63 17.55 16.54 -8.28
CA ALA A 63 18.67 15.93 -8.99
C ALA A 63 18.51 14.41 -9.13
N GLY A 64 17.29 13.89 -8.89
CA GLY A 64 16.97 12.48 -8.90
C GLY A 64 17.30 11.80 -7.56
N LYS A 65 16.60 10.69 -7.29
CA LYS A 65 16.75 9.89 -6.04
C LYS A 65 16.80 10.75 -4.77
N HIS A 66 17.97 10.87 -4.14
CA HIS A 66 18.16 11.52 -2.85
C HIS A 66 18.83 12.89 -2.93
N TYR A 67 19.11 13.38 -4.13
CA TYR A 67 19.91 14.58 -4.32
C TYR A 67 19.07 15.75 -4.81
N ILE A 68 19.52 16.94 -4.42
CA ILE A 68 19.01 18.20 -4.90
C ILE A 68 20.12 19.00 -5.60
N LYS A 69 19.72 20.01 -6.34
CA LYS A 69 20.58 21.10 -6.83
C LYS A 69 20.06 22.41 -6.31
N LEU A 70 20.96 23.31 -6.00
CA LEU A 70 20.64 24.68 -5.53
C LEU A 70 20.93 25.65 -6.66
N GLU A 71 19.88 26.25 -7.25
CA GLU A 71 19.96 27.18 -8.35
C GLU A 71 19.91 28.62 -7.83
N CYS A 72 20.96 29.42 -8.09
CA CYS A 72 21.00 30.81 -7.71
C CYS A 72 20.06 31.67 -8.55
N ARG A 73 19.18 32.44 -7.92
CA ARG A 73 18.21 33.33 -8.58
C ARG A 73 18.86 34.36 -9.49
N ALA A 74 20.04 34.89 -9.09
CA ALA A 74 20.71 35.97 -9.80
C ALA A 74 21.34 35.58 -11.14
N ASN A 75 21.85 34.35 -11.27
CA ASN A 75 22.57 33.91 -12.48
C ASN A 75 22.02 32.62 -13.12
N GLY A 76 21.01 31.98 -12.51
CA GLY A 76 20.43 30.73 -13.02
C GLY A 76 21.38 29.54 -13.01
N LYS A 77 22.46 29.61 -12.25
CA LYS A 77 23.48 28.56 -12.18
C LYS A 77 23.39 27.77 -10.89
N PHE A 78 23.93 26.55 -10.93
CA PHE A 78 23.84 25.63 -9.79
C PHE A 78 25.06 25.74 -8.89
N LEU A 79 24.80 25.64 -7.59
CA LEU A 79 25.84 25.57 -6.56
C LEU A 79 26.62 24.27 -6.75
N GLY A 80 27.92 24.35 -6.73
CA GLY A 80 28.81 23.21 -6.90
C GLY A 80 30.13 23.36 -6.16
N THR A 81 30.98 22.35 -6.21
CA THR A 81 32.31 22.32 -5.59
C THR A 81 33.36 21.86 -6.58
N ASP A 82 34.60 22.33 -6.41
CA ASP A 82 35.74 21.91 -7.24
C ASP A 82 36.36 20.57 -6.81
N ALA A 83 36.11 20.16 -5.56
CA ALA A 83 36.57 18.87 -5.02
C ALA A 83 35.61 18.36 -3.94
N SER A 84 35.75 17.08 -3.58
CA SER A 84 34.98 16.43 -2.51
C SER A 84 35.72 16.37 -1.16
N THR A 85 36.74 17.21 -0.98
CA THR A 85 37.54 17.25 0.25
C THR A 85 37.25 18.50 1.06
N ALA A 86 37.42 18.41 2.40
CA ALA A 86 37.28 19.57 3.26
C ALA A 86 38.17 20.74 2.81
N GLY A 87 37.64 21.95 2.91
CA GLY A 87 38.29 23.17 2.41
C GLY A 87 38.10 23.48 0.93
N ALA A 88 37.45 22.60 0.15
CA ALA A 88 37.12 22.86 -1.24
C ALA A 88 36.21 24.08 -1.40
N SER A 89 36.43 24.85 -2.46
CA SER A 89 35.63 26.02 -2.73
C SER A 89 34.24 25.67 -3.22
N ILE A 90 33.24 26.40 -2.76
CA ILE A 90 31.85 26.32 -3.25
C ILE A 90 31.60 27.49 -4.22
N PHE A 91 30.98 27.23 -5.34
CA PHE A 91 30.72 28.21 -6.40
C PHE A 91 29.40 27.93 -7.12
N SER A 92 28.92 28.90 -7.91
CA SER A 92 27.70 28.80 -8.71
C SER A 92 27.99 29.20 -10.14
N ASP A 93 28.49 28.31 -10.97
CA ASP A 93 28.94 28.61 -12.30
C ASP A 93 28.58 27.60 -13.41
N LYS A 94 28.00 26.45 -13.01
CA LYS A 94 27.80 25.32 -13.92
C LYS A 94 26.34 25.14 -14.31
N SER A 95 26.16 24.32 -15.36
CA SER A 95 24.83 23.93 -15.86
C SER A 95 24.12 22.90 -14.94
N GLY A 96 24.82 22.38 -13.93
CA GLY A 96 24.27 21.36 -13.01
C GLY A 96 24.12 19.97 -13.61
N THR A 97 24.95 19.63 -14.60
CA THR A 97 24.87 18.33 -15.30
C THR A 97 25.73 17.24 -14.69
N ASP A 98 26.65 17.56 -13.80
CA ASP A 98 27.52 16.60 -13.15
C ASP A 98 27.32 16.54 -11.63
N SER A 99 27.81 15.47 -11.01
CA SER A 99 27.63 15.15 -9.58
C SER A 99 28.22 16.19 -8.62
N ARG A 100 29.09 17.06 -9.04
CA ARG A 100 29.65 18.15 -8.21
C ARG A 100 28.61 19.20 -7.80
N HIS A 101 27.44 19.20 -8.43
CA HIS A 101 26.31 20.06 -8.10
C HIS A 101 25.19 19.35 -7.33
N TYR A 102 25.41 18.07 -6.95
CA TYR A 102 24.42 17.27 -6.24
C TYR A 102 24.68 17.39 -4.75
N TRP A 103 23.65 17.79 -4.02
CA TRP A 103 23.68 18.00 -2.59
C TRP A 103 22.71 17.05 -1.92
N PHE A 104 23.13 16.49 -0.81
CA PHE A 104 22.24 15.75 0.07
C PHE A 104 21.88 16.65 1.24
N LEU A 105 20.57 16.76 1.55
CA LEU A 105 20.08 17.47 2.74
C LEU A 105 19.66 16.46 3.78
N SER A 106 20.19 16.59 4.98
CA SER A 106 19.78 15.83 6.17
C SER A 106 19.27 16.80 7.22
N THR A 107 18.24 16.43 7.94
CA THR A 107 17.72 17.21 9.09
C THR A 107 18.48 16.91 10.37
N ASN A 108 19.40 15.95 10.35
CA ASN A 108 20.23 15.56 11.48
C ASN A 108 21.68 15.34 11.00
N ALA A 109 22.62 16.04 11.64
CA ALA A 109 24.05 15.96 11.30
C ALA A 109 24.66 14.55 11.47
N GLU A 110 23.99 13.68 12.22
CA GLU A 110 24.41 12.28 12.42
C GLU A 110 23.97 11.33 11.30
N GLN A 111 23.15 11.83 10.35
CA GLN A 111 22.71 11.00 9.22
C GLN A 111 23.64 11.16 8.04
N GLU A 112 24.48 10.18 7.82
CA GLU A 112 25.18 10.05 6.54
C GLU A 112 24.17 9.90 5.37
N PRO A 113 24.53 10.36 4.16
CA PRO A 113 23.72 10.06 2.98
C PRO A 113 23.50 8.54 2.90
N PRO A 114 22.28 8.09 2.59
CA PRO A 114 22.02 6.67 2.50
C PRO A 114 23.02 6.02 1.53
N ALA A 115 23.78 5.07 2.01
CA ALA A 115 24.70 4.27 1.19
C ALA A 115 23.93 3.34 0.22
N ASP A 116 22.65 3.11 0.50
CA ASP A 116 21.76 2.29 -0.30
C ASP A 116 20.96 3.16 -1.27
N GLU A 117 21.04 2.84 -2.56
CA GLU A 117 20.24 3.51 -3.58
C GLU A 117 18.71 3.29 -3.44
N HIS A 118 18.30 2.43 -2.50
CA HIS A 118 16.91 2.19 -2.14
C HIS A 118 16.43 2.97 -0.88
N ALA A 119 17.30 3.77 -0.28
CA ALA A 119 16.89 4.58 0.86
C ALA A 119 15.95 5.73 0.45
N TYR A 120 14.90 5.93 1.22
CA TYR A 120 13.88 6.96 0.98
C TYR A 120 13.96 8.04 2.05
N ILE A 121 13.88 9.29 1.61
CA ILE A 121 13.80 10.43 2.52
C ILE A 121 12.33 10.72 2.80
N ILE A 122 11.92 10.60 4.06
CA ILE A 122 10.60 11.02 4.53
C ILE A 122 10.69 12.50 4.91
N ASN A 123 9.88 13.32 4.24
CA ASN A 123 9.71 14.72 4.61
C ASN A 123 8.40 14.89 5.39
N PRO A 124 8.43 15.04 6.73
CA PRO A 124 7.22 15.16 7.55
C PRO A 124 6.38 16.40 7.22
N ALA A 125 6.97 17.43 6.62
CA ALA A 125 6.24 18.65 6.22
C ALA A 125 5.52 18.52 4.86
N ALA A 126 5.80 17.46 4.11
CA ALA A 126 5.14 17.17 2.84
C ALA A 126 4.01 16.14 3.03
N GLU A 127 3.04 16.50 3.85
CA GLU A 127 1.87 15.64 4.10
C GLU A 127 1.12 15.34 2.81
N ARG A 128 0.64 14.11 2.70
CA ARG A 128 -0.16 13.60 1.59
C ARG A 128 -1.47 13.06 2.14
N GLN A 129 -1.81 11.80 1.83
CA GLN A 129 -2.97 11.12 2.40
C GLN A 129 -2.72 10.71 3.86
N LEU A 130 -3.78 10.67 4.64
CA LEU A 130 -3.76 10.04 5.96
C LEU A 130 -3.68 8.52 5.80
N ILE A 131 -2.68 7.91 6.44
CA ILE A 131 -2.62 6.45 6.57
C ILE A 131 -3.36 6.08 7.86
N GLU A 132 -4.52 5.43 7.71
CA GLU A 132 -5.39 5.09 8.84
C GLU A 132 -4.88 3.91 9.65
N GLY A 133 -3.98 3.10 9.08
CA GLY A 133 -3.41 1.96 9.79
C GLY A 133 -2.61 1.02 8.91
N TRP A 134 -2.19 -0.06 9.53
CA TRP A 134 -1.49 -1.18 8.92
C TRP A 134 -2.18 -2.48 9.27
N GLY A 135 -2.06 -3.48 8.43
CA GLY A 135 -2.78 -4.71 8.67
C GLY A 135 -2.31 -5.89 7.86
N VAL A 136 -3.10 -6.95 7.90
CA VAL A 136 -2.81 -8.21 7.25
C VAL A 136 -4.08 -8.88 6.75
N SER A 137 -3.98 -9.59 5.60
CA SER A 137 -5.03 -10.51 5.18
C SER A 137 -5.06 -11.74 6.10
N LEU A 138 -6.26 -12.22 6.42
CA LEU A 138 -6.48 -13.46 7.18
C LEU A 138 -6.27 -14.72 6.33
N CYS A 139 -6.25 -14.58 4.99
CA CYS A 139 -5.91 -15.67 4.08
C CYS A 139 -4.44 -16.07 4.25
N TRP A 140 -4.12 -17.27 4.38
CA TRP A 140 -4.93 -18.48 4.68
C TRP A 140 -4.60 -18.96 6.09
N TRP A 141 -3.72 -18.19 6.75
CA TRP A 141 -3.20 -18.51 8.08
C TRP A 141 -4.30 -18.61 9.13
N ALA A 142 -5.30 -17.74 9.05
CA ALA A 142 -6.39 -17.74 10.04
C ALA A 142 -7.22 -19.02 9.99
N ASN A 143 -7.48 -19.57 8.79
CA ASN A 143 -8.14 -20.87 8.68
C ASN A 143 -7.30 -22.02 9.25
N MET A 144 -5.99 -21.93 9.17
CA MET A 144 -5.08 -22.93 9.76
C MET A 144 -4.93 -22.75 11.25
N CYS A 145 -4.57 -21.55 11.70
CA CYS A 145 -4.28 -21.23 13.09
C CYS A 145 -5.53 -21.21 13.97
N GLY A 146 -6.70 -20.88 13.41
CA GLY A 146 -7.97 -20.89 14.15
C GLY A 146 -8.37 -22.27 14.71
N LYS A 147 -7.72 -23.34 14.23
CA LYS A 147 -7.88 -24.71 14.72
C LYS A 147 -6.94 -25.04 15.90
N TRP A 148 -6.06 -24.12 16.27
CA TRP A 148 -5.13 -24.31 17.38
C TRP A 148 -5.80 -24.07 18.73
N SER A 149 -5.06 -24.35 19.83
CA SER A 149 -5.52 -24.01 21.18
C SER A 149 -5.66 -22.51 21.38
N ASP A 150 -6.56 -22.10 22.24
CA ASP A 150 -6.84 -20.69 22.49
C ASP A 150 -5.59 -19.93 22.95
N ASP A 151 -4.78 -20.52 23.83
CA ASP A 151 -3.54 -19.88 24.30
C ASP A 151 -2.60 -19.51 23.17
N LYS A 152 -2.44 -20.40 22.15
CA LYS A 152 -1.59 -20.13 20.99
C LYS A 152 -2.17 -19.08 20.06
N ILE A 153 -3.49 -19.10 19.91
CA ILE A 153 -4.19 -18.08 19.13
C ILE A 153 -4.05 -16.72 19.81
N ASP A 154 -4.26 -16.68 21.13
CA ASP A 154 -4.16 -15.44 21.91
C ASP A 154 -2.75 -14.83 21.84
N GLU A 155 -1.71 -15.67 21.88
CA GLU A 155 -0.32 -15.22 21.69
C GLU A 155 -0.11 -14.59 20.30
N ILE A 156 -0.60 -15.22 19.22
CA ILE A 156 -0.50 -14.65 17.86
C ILE A 156 -1.25 -13.34 17.77
N ILE A 157 -2.47 -13.27 18.30
CA ILE A 157 -3.27 -12.05 18.25
C ILE A 157 -2.61 -10.93 19.05
N ASP A 158 -2.01 -11.23 20.20
CA ASP A 158 -1.26 -10.23 20.96
C ASP A 158 -0.10 -9.65 20.16
N TRP A 159 0.68 -10.47 19.47
CA TRP A 159 1.74 -10.00 18.59
C TRP A 159 1.23 -9.14 17.42
N LEU A 160 0.04 -9.44 16.91
CA LEU A 160 -0.53 -8.66 15.79
C LEU A 160 -1.07 -7.30 16.23
N VAL A 161 -1.80 -7.23 17.36
CA VAL A 161 -2.62 -6.05 17.68
C VAL A 161 -2.08 -5.19 18.83
N SER A 162 -1.18 -5.72 19.68
CA SER A 162 -0.68 -4.95 20.82
C SER A 162 0.30 -3.86 20.38
N PRO A 163 0.39 -2.75 21.15
CA PRO A 163 1.37 -1.69 20.88
C PRO A 163 2.83 -2.15 20.96
N GLU A 164 3.12 -3.20 21.73
CA GLU A 164 4.44 -3.82 21.85
C GLU A 164 4.75 -4.79 20.71
N GLY A 165 3.71 -5.20 19.94
CA GLY A 165 3.82 -6.04 18.75
C GLY A 165 3.81 -5.22 17.46
N LEU A 166 3.03 -5.69 16.49
CA LEU A 166 2.90 -5.04 15.18
C LEU A 166 1.89 -3.88 15.17
N ASN A 167 1.08 -3.77 16.21
CA ASN A 167 0.04 -2.76 16.36
C ASN A 167 -0.90 -2.64 15.15
N PHE A 168 -1.20 -3.75 14.49
CA PHE A 168 -2.11 -3.79 13.35
C PHE A 168 -3.54 -3.46 13.77
N ASN A 169 -4.23 -2.73 12.91
CA ASN A 169 -5.63 -2.34 13.10
C ASN A 169 -6.52 -2.57 11.88
N ILE A 170 -5.98 -3.12 10.77
CA ILE A 170 -6.74 -3.44 9.55
C ILE A 170 -6.60 -4.93 9.24
N PHE A 171 -7.73 -5.62 9.02
CA PHE A 171 -7.75 -7.07 8.78
C PHE A 171 -8.69 -7.39 7.63
N ARG A 172 -8.19 -8.12 6.62
CA ARG A 172 -8.91 -8.48 5.41
C ARG A 172 -9.43 -9.91 5.51
N TYR A 173 -10.74 -10.07 5.51
CA TYR A 173 -11.47 -11.34 5.64
C TYR A 173 -11.84 -11.92 4.28
N ASN A 174 -11.53 -13.20 4.02
CA ASN A 174 -11.93 -13.88 2.79
C ASN A 174 -13.29 -14.58 2.94
N ILE A 175 -14.24 -14.18 2.12
CA ILE A 175 -15.51 -14.89 1.92
C ILE A 175 -15.24 -16.04 0.94
N GLY A 176 -15.16 -17.26 1.44
CA GLY A 176 -14.77 -18.42 0.66
C GLY A 176 -15.83 -18.89 -0.33
N GLY A 177 -15.37 -19.50 -1.41
CA GLY A 177 -16.22 -20.10 -2.45
C GLY A 177 -16.60 -21.57 -2.17
N GLY A 178 -15.98 -22.19 -1.17
CA GLY A 178 -16.20 -23.61 -0.86
C GLY A 178 -15.56 -24.55 -1.87
N ASP A 179 -15.96 -25.81 -1.79
CA ASP A 179 -15.48 -26.87 -2.68
C ASP A 179 -16.56 -27.90 -2.97
N ASP A 180 -16.47 -28.51 -4.13
CA ASP A 180 -17.22 -29.70 -4.48
C ASP A 180 -16.29 -30.92 -4.36
N PRO A 181 -16.37 -31.70 -3.28
CA PRO A 181 -15.49 -32.84 -3.06
C PRO A 181 -15.67 -33.96 -4.08
N GLU A 182 -16.73 -33.94 -4.87
CA GLU A 182 -17.01 -34.93 -5.92
C GLU A 182 -16.53 -34.49 -7.31
N ASN A 183 -16.09 -33.24 -7.46
CA ASN A 183 -15.60 -32.71 -8.72
C ASN A 183 -14.14 -33.10 -8.99
N ASN A 184 -13.95 -34.20 -9.69
CA ASN A 184 -12.63 -34.69 -10.06
C ASN A 184 -11.86 -33.77 -11.05
N ASN A 185 -12.48 -32.77 -11.63
CA ASN A 185 -11.81 -31.79 -12.49
C ASN A 185 -11.13 -30.68 -11.69
N CYS A 186 -11.47 -30.53 -10.42
CA CYS A 186 -10.83 -29.62 -9.49
C CYS A 186 -9.70 -30.36 -8.77
N THR A 187 -8.46 -30.07 -9.12
CA THR A 187 -7.31 -30.62 -8.37
C THR A 187 -7.13 -29.95 -7.04
N ALA A 188 -7.95 -29.00 -6.78
CA ALA A 188 -7.76 -28.15 -5.68
C ALA A 188 -8.71 -28.45 -4.54
N HIS A 189 -8.82 -29.67 -4.09
CA HIS A 189 -9.06 -29.81 -2.68
C HIS A 189 -7.85 -29.13 -2.00
N HIS A 190 -7.85 -27.80 -2.00
CA HIS A 190 -6.69 -26.95 -1.62
C HIS A 190 -6.20 -27.25 -0.21
N MET A 191 -7.08 -27.78 0.63
CA MET A 191 -6.75 -28.30 1.95
C MET A 191 -6.16 -29.71 1.90
N GLY A 192 -6.10 -30.32 0.71
CA GLY A 192 -5.48 -31.64 0.52
C GLY A 192 -3.96 -31.59 0.70
N SER A 193 -3.42 -32.73 1.12
CA SER A 193 -1.98 -32.91 1.26
C SER A 193 -1.25 -32.58 -0.04
N GLY A 194 -0.23 -31.72 0.02
CA GLY A 194 0.61 -31.36 -1.11
C GLY A 194 0.37 -29.96 -1.70
N LYS A 195 -0.63 -29.23 -1.26
CA LYS A 195 -0.91 -27.86 -1.72
C LYS A 195 -0.33 -26.77 -0.79
N GLY A 196 0.48 -27.15 0.17
CA GLY A 196 1.18 -26.23 1.07
C GLY A 196 0.26 -25.58 2.10
N LEU A 197 0.56 -24.31 2.42
CA LEU A 197 -0.18 -23.56 3.43
C LEU A 197 -1.45 -22.88 2.93
N ARG A 198 -1.69 -22.91 1.61
CA ARG A 198 -2.89 -22.29 1.03
C ARG A 198 -4.07 -23.22 1.23
N ALA A 199 -4.96 -22.82 2.10
CA ALA A 199 -6.13 -23.58 2.46
C ALA A 199 -7.31 -23.15 1.58
N GLU A 200 -8.12 -24.12 1.23
CA GLU A 200 -9.45 -23.92 0.69
C GLU A 200 -10.32 -23.30 1.78
N MET A 201 -11.07 -22.27 1.42
CA MET A 201 -11.96 -21.61 2.35
C MET A 201 -13.35 -22.20 2.24
N GLU A 202 -13.99 -22.50 3.35
CA GLU A 202 -15.35 -23.00 3.37
C GLU A 202 -16.32 -21.93 2.84
N GLY A 203 -17.17 -22.32 1.88
CA GLY A 203 -18.29 -21.49 1.42
C GLY A 203 -19.54 -21.72 2.25
N PHE A 204 -20.41 -20.74 2.34
CA PHE A 204 -21.63 -20.81 3.16
C PHE A 204 -22.83 -21.47 2.48
N LYS A 205 -22.74 -21.82 1.19
CA LYS A 205 -23.79 -22.51 0.42
C LYS A 205 -23.18 -23.54 -0.51
N ASP A 206 -23.93 -24.60 -0.78
CA ASP A 206 -23.54 -25.69 -1.70
C ASP A 206 -24.32 -25.66 -3.02
N SER A 207 -25.42 -24.89 -3.09
CA SER A 207 -26.25 -24.73 -4.28
C SER A 207 -27.12 -23.50 -4.19
N SER A 208 -27.69 -23.07 -5.30
CA SER A 208 -28.61 -21.92 -5.39
C SER A 208 -29.80 -22.04 -4.45
N ASP A 209 -30.41 -23.21 -4.43
CA ASP A 209 -31.60 -23.48 -3.61
C ASP A 209 -31.27 -23.93 -2.17
N GLY A 210 -29.99 -24.12 -1.87
CA GLY A 210 -29.52 -24.58 -0.58
C GLY A 210 -29.58 -23.47 0.50
N PRO A 211 -29.73 -23.88 1.79
CA PRO A 211 -29.67 -22.92 2.88
C PRO A 211 -28.23 -22.44 3.09
N TYR A 212 -28.10 -21.28 3.75
CA TYR A 212 -26.82 -20.85 4.32
C TYR A 212 -26.42 -21.78 5.48
N ILE A 213 -25.16 -22.21 5.49
CA ILE A 213 -24.57 -23.06 6.52
C ILE A 213 -23.60 -22.18 7.36
N TRP A 214 -24.19 -21.37 8.25
CA TRP A 214 -23.46 -20.38 9.05
C TRP A 214 -22.47 -20.96 10.08
N THR A 215 -22.48 -22.27 10.28
CA THR A 215 -21.49 -22.96 11.12
C THR A 215 -20.15 -23.13 10.43
N ARG A 216 -20.08 -22.98 9.11
CA ARG A 216 -18.84 -23.04 8.34
C ARG A 216 -17.94 -21.84 8.59
N ASP A 217 -16.69 -21.94 8.16
CA ASP A 217 -15.62 -20.96 8.34
C ASP A 217 -15.37 -20.58 9.81
N ALA A 218 -15.56 -21.55 10.72
CA ALA A 218 -15.43 -21.33 12.13
C ALA A 218 -14.00 -20.94 12.55
N ALA A 219 -12.98 -21.42 11.86
CA ALA A 219 -11.59 -21.16 12.19
C ALA A 219 -11.19 -19.71 11.91
N GLN A 220 -11.45 -19.19 10.71
CA GLN A 220 -11.16 -17.80 10.35
C GLN A 220 -12.00 -16.83 11.20
N ARG A 221 -13.29 -17.13 11.36
CA ARG A 221 -14.18 -16.35 12.22
C ARG A 221 -13.71 -16.28 13.67
N LYS A 222 -13.19 -17.37 14.23
CA LYS A 222 -12.62 -17.39 15.60
C LYS A 222 -11.47 -16.39 15.73
N ILE A 223 -10.57 -16.35 14.76
CA ILE A 223 -9.46 -15.38 14.73
C ILE A 223 -10.01 -13.95 14.70
N MET A 224 -10.98 -13.65 13.82
CA MET A 224 -11.59 -12.32 13.74
C MET A 224 -12.23 -11.87 15.05
N LEU A 225 -12.94 -12.77 15.70
CA LEU A 225 -13.61 -12.46 16.98
C LEU A 225 -12.58 -12.16 18.07
N LYS A 226 -11.48 -12.91 18.14
CA LYS A 226 -10.40 -12.64 19.08
C LYS A 226 -9.67 -11.33 18.78
N ILE A 227 -9.47 -10.99 17.50
CA ILE A 227 -8.94 -9.68 17.09
C ILE A 227 -9.87 -8.58 17.59
N LYS A 228 -11.16 -8.69 17.31
CA LYS A 228 -12.16 -7.69 17.74
C LYS A 228 -12.23 -7.53 19.26
N GLU A 229 -12.12 -8.62 20.02
CA GLU A 229 -12.09 -8.60 21.48
C GLU A 229 -10.89 -7.79 22.00
N LYS A 230 -9.69 -8.03 21.45
CA LYS A 230 -8.46 -7.38 21.89
C LYS A 230 -8.27 -5.98 21.29
N ARG A 231 -8.81 -5.74 20.09
CA ARG A 231 -8.77 -4.46 19.37
C ARG A 231 -10.16 -4.06 18.87
N PRO A 232 -11.00 -3.49 19.74
CA PRO A 232 -12.39 -3.15 19.40
C PRO A 232 -12.54 -2.14 18.26
N ASP A 233 -11.52 -1.30 18.03
CA ASP A 233 -11.42 -0.33 16.95
C ASP A 233 -10.83 -0.89 15.64
N ALA A 234 -10.58 -2.20 15.58
CA ALA A 234 -10.08 -2.85 14.37
C ALA A 234 -11.03 -2.65 13.19
N ILE A 235 -10.44 -2.34 12.06
CA ILE A 235 -11.13 -2.20 10.78
C ILE A 235 -11.09 -3.55 10.09
N PHE A 236 -12.26 -4.05 9.73
CA PHE A 236 -12.38 -5.27 8.93
C PHE A 236 -12.79 -4.94 7.51
N GLU A 237 -12.15 -5.59 6.55
CA GLU A 237 -12.45 -5.52 5.13
C GLU A 237 -12.83 -6.91 4.64
N ALA A 238 -13.92 -7.04 3.89
CA ALA A 238 -14.31 -8.30 3.27
C ALA A 238 -13.83 -8.34 1.83
N PHE A 239 -13.43 -9.53 1.37
CA PHE A 239 -13.16 -9.76 -0.04
C PHE A 239 -13.49 -11.20 -0.43
N SER A 240 -13.50 -11.48 -1.72
CA SER A 240 -13.67 -12.83 -2.24
C SER A 240 -12.57 -13.15 -3.25
N ASN A 241 -11.85 -14.26 -3.02
CA ASN A 241 -10.93 -14.80 -4.03
C ASN A 241 -11.69 -15.46 -5.18
N SER A 242 -12.83 -16.08 -4.90
CA SER A 242 -13.67 -16.75 -5.89
C SER A 242 -15.11 -16.80 -5.45
N CYS A 243 -16.03 -16.72 -6.40
CA CYS A 243 -17.42 -17.04 -6.16
C CYS A 243 -17.59 -18.53 -5.77
N PRO A 244 -18.73 -18.91 -5.16
CA PRO A 244 -19.04 -20.30 -4.85
C PRO A 244 -18.88 -21.23 -6.05
N TYR A 245 -18.30 -22.40 -5.83
CA TYR A 245 -17.93 -23.36 -6.88
C TYR A 245 -19.08 -23.69 -7.85
N TYR A 246 -20.30 -23.79 -7.36
CA TYR A 246 -21.47 -24.13 -8.18
C TYR A 246 -21.90 -23.00 -9.12
N MET A 247 -21.40 -21.76 -8.92
CA MET A 247 -21.63 -20.60 -9.80
C MET A 247 -20.58 -20.51 -10.92
N THR A 248 -19.55 -21.35 -10.88
CA THR A 248 -18.42 -21.27 -11.80
C THR A 248 -18.62 -22.11 -13.06
N TYR A 249 -17.93 -21.75 -14.14
CA TYR A 249 -17.88 -22.57 -15.36
C TYR A 249 -17.13 -23.88 -15.15
N SER A 250 -16.10 -23.89 -14.34
CA SER A 250 -15.25 -25.06 -14.09
C SER A 250 -15.78 -25.99 -13.00
N GLY A 251 -16.70 -25.52 -12.15
CA GLY A 251 -17.04 -26.18 -10.90
C GLY A 251 -15.95 -26.06 -9.83
N CYS A 252 -14.90 -25.25 -10.06
CA CYS A 252 -13.75 -25.10 -9.18
C CYS A 252 -13.55 -23.65 -8.76
N VAL A 253 -13.24 -23.43 -7.50
CA VAL A 253 -12.90 -22.10 -6.97
C VAL A 253 -11.48 -21.66 -7.30
N ALA A 254 -10.64 -22.51 -7.86
CA ALA A 254 -9.27 -22.16 -8.27
C ALA A 254 -9.21 -21.39 -9.59
N GLY A 255 -10.29 -21.37 -10.35
CA GLY A 255 -10.37 -20.67 -11.63
C GLY A 255 -10.96 -21.50 -12.77
N ASN A 256 -10.92 -20.94 -13.97
CA ASN A 256 -11.47 -21.55 -15.17
C ASN A 256 -10.47 -22.57 -15.79
N SER A 257 -10.97 -23.50 -16.61
CA SER A 257 -10.14 -24.40 -17.43
C SER A 257 -9.21 -23.61 -18.37
N ASN A 258 -9.64 -22.44 -18.84
CA ASN A 258 -8.80 -21.45 -19.48
C ASN A 258 -8.61 -20.27 -18.51
N SER A 259 -7.44 -20.17 -17.92
CA SER A 259 -7.11 -19.19 -16.88
C SER A 259 -7.19 -17.70 -17.30
N SER A 260 -7.37 -17.43 -18.60
CA SER A 260 -7.60 -16.08 -19.12
C SER A 260 -9.09 -15.82 -19.46
N LYS A 261 -9.98 -16.58 -18.85
CA LYS A 261 -11.42 -16.44 -19.02
C LYS A 261 -12.12 -16.38 -17.68
N ASP A 262 -13.19 -15.61 -17.65
CA ASP A 262 -14.05 -15.50 -16.49
C ASP A 262 -14.51 -16.86 -16.01
N ASN A 263 -14.52 -17.06 -14.71
CA ASN A 263 -14.99 -18.30 -14.14
C ASN A 263 -16.40 -18.19 -13.55
N LEU A 264 -16.82 -17.00 -13.10
CA LEU A 264 -18.20 -16.78 -12.70
C LEU A 264 -19.12 -16.72 -13.93
N ARG A 265 -20.18 -17.51 -13.92
CA ARG A 265 -21.19 -17.51 -14.97
C ARG A 265 -22.11 -16.27 -14.81
N PRO A 266 -22.38 -15.50 -15.89
CA PRO A 266 -23.17 -14.24 -15.79
C PRO A 266 -24.58 -14.41 -15.23
N GLU A 267 -25.22 -15.56 -15.42
CA GLU A 267 -26.53 -15.85 -14.84
C GLU A 267 -26.52 -15.91 -13.30
N PHE A 268 -25.36 -15.98 -12.67
CA PHE A 268 -25.19 -15.98 -11.21
C PHE A 268 -24.75 -14.63 -10.65
N TYR A 269 -24.64 -13.56 -11.43
CA TYR A 269 -24.19 -12.26 -10.91
C TYR A 269 -25.05 -11.76 -9.76
N GLU A 270 -26.38 -11.85 -9.88
CA GLU A 270 -27.30 -11.44 -8.82
C GLU A 270 -27.16 -12.34 -7.58
N GLU A 271 -27.09 -13.63 -7.77
CA GLU A 271 -26.94 -14.58 -6.66
C GLU A 271 -25.59 -14.42 -5.94
N PHE A 272 -24.50 -14.20 -6.68
CA PHE A 272 -23.19 -13.95 -6.08
C PHE A 272 -23.17 -12.61 -5.32
N ALA A 273 -23.79 -11.57 -5.86
CA ALA A 273 -23.91 -10.30 -5.15
C ALA A 273 -24.70 -10.45 -3.83
N HIS A 274 -25.81 -11.18 -3.84
CA HIS A 274 -26.54 -11.52 -2.61
C HIS A 274 -25.71 -12.36 -1.67
N TYR A 275 -24.98 -13.37 -2.14
CA TYR A 275 -24.09 -14.20 -1.31
C TYR A 275 -23.09 -13.35 -0.54
N LEU A 276 -22.41 -12.42 -1.20
CA LEU A 276 -21.44 -11.52 -0.57
C LEU A 276 -22.09 -10.59 0.45
N VAL A 277 -23.21 -9.98 0.10
CA VAL A 277 -23.92 -9.03 0.97
C VAL A 277 -24.55 -9.74 2.17
N ASP A 278 -25.13 -10.93 1.98
CA ASP A 278 -25.72 -11.73 3.07
C ASP A 278 -24.68 -12.18 4.08
N VAL A 279 -23.47 -12.56 3.63
CA VAL A 279 -22.35 -12.87 4.53
C VAL A 279 -21.97 -11.63 5.33
N CYS A 280 -21.78 -10.48 4.69
CA CYS A 280 -21.47 -9.24 5.39
C CYS A 280 -22.55 -8.87 6.41
N LYS A 281 -23.82 -9.01 6.03
CA LYS A 281 -24.95 -8.76 6.90
C LYS A 281 -24.99 -9.72 8.08
N HIS A 282 -24.80 -11.02 7.86
CA HIS A 282 -24.72 -12.01 8.92
C HIS A 282 -23.62 -11.68 9.95
N TYR A 283 -22.43 -11.28 9.48
CA TYR A 283 -21.34 -10.91 10.39
C TYR A 283 -21.64 -9.64 11.20
N LYS A 284 -22.36 -8.70 10.64
CA LYS A 284 -22.85 -7.52 11.38
C LYS A 284 -23.88 -7.91 12.42
N ASP A 285 -24.91 -8.67 12.01
CA ASP A 285 -26.06 -8.98 12.86
C ASP A 285 -25.69 -9.94 14.00
N GLU A 286 -24.89 -10.98 13.74
CA GLU A 286 -24.56 -12.02 14.72
C GLU A 286 -23.30 -11.70 15.54
N TYR A 287 -22.31 -11.05 14.94
CA TYR A 287 -21.01 -10.84 15.59
C TYR A 287 -20.68 -9.35 15.81
N GLY A 288 -21.54 -8.44 15.36
CA GLY A 288 -21.32 -7.00 15.43
C GLY A 288 -20.07 -6.55 14.64
N ILE A 289 -19.66 -7.30 13.61
CA ILE A 289 -18.58 -6.95 12.72
C ILE A 289 -19.17 -6.37 11.45
N GLU A 290 -19.13 -5.06 11.29
CA GLU A 290 -19.47 -4.40 10.03
C GLU A 290 -18.19 -4.17 9.22
N PHE A 291 -18.10 -4.78 8.05
CA PHE A 291 -16.96 -4.58 7.16
C PHE A 291 -16.97 -3.17 6.59
N ARG A 292 -15.81 -2.49 6.61
CA ARG A 292 -15.67 -1.17 6.00
C ARG A 292 -15.83 -1.23 4.49
N THR A 293 -15.19 -2.24 3.88
CA THR A 293 -15.22 -2.46 2.43
C THR A 293 -15.57 -3.90 2.10
N LEU A 294 -16.14 -4.08 0.92
CA LEU A 294 -16.36 -5.36 0.27
C LEU A 294 -15.70 -5.31 -1.10
N ASP A 295 -14.69 -6.15 -1.32
CA ASP A 295 -14.01 -6.35 -2.58
C ASP A 295 -14.47 -7.67 -3.22
N PRO A 296 -15.24 -7.64 -4.31
CA PRO A 296 -15.73 -8.86 -4.94
C PRO A 296 -14.69 -9.57 -5.81
N PHE A 297 -13.53 -8.95 -6.03
CA PHE A 297 -12.51 -9.44 -6.94
C PHE A 297 -11.15 -9.46 -6.27
N ASN A 298 -10.37 -10.50 -6.51
CA ASN A 298 -8.96 -10.55 -6.12
C ASN A 298 -8.12 -10.85 -7.36
N GLU A 299 -7.25 -9.92 -7.73
CA GLU A 299 -6.36 -10.03 -8.88
C GLU A 299 -7.08 -10.45 -10.18
N PRO A 300 -8.21 -9.78 -10.53
CA PRO A 300 -9.16 -10.31 -11.51
C PRO A 300 -8.60 -10.43 -12.94
N MET A 301 -7.74 -9.52 -13.39
CA MET A 301 -7.21 -9.52 -14.76
C MET A 301 -6.02 -10.46 -14.98
N THR A 302 -5.61 -11.20 -13.95
CA THR A 302 -4.50 -12.15 -14.10
C THR A 302 -4.87 -13.38 -14.87
N SER A 303 -3.90 -13.99 -15.56
CA SER A 303 -4.08 -15.18 -16.40
C SER A 303 -3.61 -16.48 -15.74
N TYR A 304 -3.47 -16.50 -14.41
CA TYR A 304 -3.03 -17.70 -13.70
C TYR A 304 -4.13 -18.38 -12.87
N TRP A 305 -5.36 -17.82 -12.83
CA TRP A 305 -6.49 -18.45 -12.17
C TRP A 305 -7.04 -19.61 -12.99
N GLY A 306 -6.43 -20.76 -12.83
CA GLY A 306 -6.80 -21.97 -13.54
C GLY A 306 -7.40 -23.04 -12.63
N ALA A 307 -8.29 -23.88 -13.15
CA ALA A 307 -8.98 -24.95 -12.41
C ALA A 307 -8.02 -25.94 -11.70
N ASN A 308 -6.76 -26.00 -12.14
CA ASN A 308 -5.71 -26.79 -11.50
C ASN A 308 -4.83 -25.96 -10.55
N GLY A 309 -5.25 -24.75 -10.20
CA GLY A 309 -4.55 -23.85 -9.31
C GLY A 309 -4.37 -24.39 -7.90
N GLY A 310 -3.48 -23.79 -7.14
CA GLY A 310 -3.18 -24.17 -5.75
C GLY A 310 -3.85 -23.26 -4.71
N GLN A 311 -4.77 -22.40 -5.11
CA GLN A 311 -5.54 -21.51 -4.26
C GLN A 311 -6.83 -21.08 -4.94
N GLU A 312 -7.77 -20.52 -4.20
CA GLU A 312 -8.93 -19.85 -4.76
C GLU A 312 -8.53 -18.67 -5.63
N GLY A 313 -9.26 -18.46 -6.73
CA GLY A 313 -9.08 -17.34 -7.64
C GLY A 313 -10.11 -17.37 -8.76
N CYS A 314 -10.45 -16.21 -9.26
CA CYS A 314 -11.44 -16.05 -10.32
C CYS A 314 -11.03 -14.93 -11.26
N HIS A 315 -10.83 -15.26 -12.53
CA HIS A 315 -10.60 -14.24 -13.54
C HIS A 315 -11.90 -13.50 -13.85
N PHE A 316 -11.80 -12.18 -14.01
CA PHE A 316 -12.87 -11.32 -14.53
C PHE A 316 -12.26 -10.34 -15.52
N ASP A 317 -12.72 -10.37 -16.76
CA ASP A 317 -12.45 -9.29 -17.71
C ASP A 317 -13.02 -7.95 -17.18
N VAL A 318 -12.42 -6.81 -17.50
CA VAL A 318 -12.88 -5.48 -17.03
C VAL A 318 -14.36 -5.24 -17.30
N LYS A 319 -14.85 -5.69 -18.46
CA LYS A 319 -16.29 -5.60 -18.77
C LYS A 319 -17.14 -6.37 -17.78
N SER A 320 -16.72 -7.57 -17.42
CA SER A 320 -17.45 -8.43 -16.47
C SER A 320 -17.40 -7.87 -15.06
N GLN A 321 -16.28 -7.24 -14.67
CA GLN A 321 -16.17 -6.51 -13.42
C GLN A 321 -17.21 -5.36 -13.38
N ILE A 322 -17.28 -4.53 -14.43
CA ILE A 322 -18.25 -3.44 -14.54
C ILE A 322 -19.69 -3.95 -14.47
N ASP A 323 -19.99 -5.00 -15.21
CA ASP A 323 -21.35 -5.57 -15.28
C ASP A 323 -21.75 -6.14 -13.90
N PHE A 324 -20.83 -6.81 -13.21
CA PHE A 324 -21.08 -7.33 -11.86
C PHE A 324 -21.23 -6.19 -10.84
N LEU A 325 -20.38 -5.15 -10.87
CA LEU A 325 -20.48 -4.01 -9.97
C LEU A 325 -21.82 -3.27 -10.10
N LYS A 326 -22.38 -3.20 -11.31
CA LYS A 326 -23.73 -2.65 -11.54
C LYS A 326 -24.84 -3.45 -10.87
N VAL A 327 -24.63 -4.74 -10.67
CA VAL A 327 -25.55 -5.63 -9.93
C VAL A 327 -25.32 -5.52 -8.42
N LEU A 328 -24.06 -5.58 -7.98
CA LEU A 328 -23.69 -5.55 -6.55
C LEU A 328 -24.07 -4.21 -5.88
N ALA A 329 -23.80 -3.09 -6.53
CA ALA A 329 -23.94 -1.78 -5.91
C ALA A 329 -25.37 -1.45 -5.41
N PRO A 330 -26.45 -1.69 -6.16
CA PRO A 330 -27.80 -1.50 -5.63
C PRO A 330 -28.13 -2.47 -4.49
N ILE A 331 -27.77 -3.76 -4.60
CA ILE A 331 -28.03 -4.78 -3.57
C ILE A 331 -27.33 -4.39 -2.26
N LEU A 332 -26.07 -3.99 -2.32
CA LEU A 332 -25.33 -3.54 -1.14
C LEU A 332 -25.96 -2.27 -0.53
N ARG A 333 -26.35 -1.32 -1.35
CA ARG A 333 -27.00 -0.08 -0.88
C ARG A 333 -28.32 -0.35 -0.17
N GLU A 334 -29.11 -1.29 -0.67
CA GLU A 334 -30.42 -1.66 -0.12
C GLU A 334 -30.32 -2.54 1.14
N SER A 335 -29.15 -3.15 1.40
CA SER A 335 -28.93 -4.02 2.55
C SER A 335 -28.95 -3.33 3.91
N GLY A 336 -28.75 -1.99 3.94
CA GLY A 336 -28.63 -1.21 5.17
C GLY A 336 -27.24 -1.31 5.83
N LEU A 337 -26.26 -1.86 5.14
CA LEU A 337 -24.85 -1.85 5.55
C LEU A 337 -24.20 -0.50 5.19
N ASN A 338 -23.24 -0.06 6.02
CA ASN A 338 -22.40 1.10 5.70
C ASN A 338 -21.12 0.67 4.89
N THR A 339 -21.06 -0.58 4.51
CA THR A 339 -19.96 -1.16 3.74
C THR A 339 -19.86 -0.51 2.36
N MET A 340 -18.67 -0.11 1.96
CA MET A 340 -18.37 0.43 0.63
C MET A 340 -17.81 -0.66 -0.29
N ILE A 341 -18.00 -0.50 -1.60
CA ILE A 341 -17.33 -1.37 -2.56
C ILE A 341 -15.87 -0.91 -2.71
N SER A 342 -14.94 -1.86 -2.62
CA SER A 342 -13.54 -1.72 -3.03
C SER A 342 -13.32 -2.50 -4.32
N ALA A 343 -12.75 -1.86 -5.35
CA ALA A 343 -12.41 -2.50 -6.63
C ALA A 343 -11.45 -1.59 -7.43
N SER A 344 -10.60 -2.13 -8.29
CA SER A 344 -10.25 -3.54 -8.40
C SER A 344 -8.93 -3.79 -7.67
N ASP A 345 -8.81 -4.94 -7.03
CA ASP A 345 -7.60 -5.36 -6.29
C ASP A 345 -6.65 -6.11 -7.24
N GLU A 346 -6.01 -5.36 -8.13
CA GLU A 346 -5.12 -5.91 -9.15
C GLU A 346 -3.69 -6.16 -8.66
N THR A 347 -2.98 -7.06 -9.36
CA THR A 347 -1.57 -7.38 -9.07
C THR A 347 -0.60 -6.25 -9.35
N SER A 348 -1.01 -5.23 -10.10
CA SER A 348 -0.15 -4.11 -10.43
C SER A 348 -0.91 -2.79 -10.48
N VAL A 349 -0.26 -1.73 -10.02
CA VAL A 349 -0.81 -0.36 -10.09
C VAL A 349 -1.17 0.03 -11.53
N ALA A 350 -0.38 -0.39 -12.51
CA ALA A 350 -0.64 -0.07 -13.91
C ALA A 350 -1.94 -0.72 -14.44
N GLN A 351 -2.28 -1.92 -13.96
CA GLN A 351 -3.55 -2.57 -14.30
C GLN A 351 -4.69 -1.92 -13.54
N SER A 352 -4.54 -1.68 -12.22
CA SER A 352 -5.57 -0.98 -11.43
C SER A 352 -5.97 0.37 -12.02
N VAL A 353 -5.00 1.15 -12.53
CA VAL A 353 -5.29 2.42 -13.21
C VAL A 353 -6.12 2.22 -14.46
N LYS A 354 -5.80 1.21 -15.29
CA LYS A 354 -6.58 0.91 -16.52
C LYS A 354 -8.01 0.49 -16.21
N ASP A 355 -8.19 -0.32 -15.17
CA ASP A 355 -9.51 -0.77 -14.77
C ASP A 355 -10.34 0.41 -14.22
N PHE A 356 -9.71 1.24 -13.39
CA PHE A 356 -10.35 2.45 -12.87
C PHE A 356 -10.75 3.45 -13.96
N GLU A 357 -9.92 3.61 -15.01
CA GLU A 357 -10.25 4.45 -16.16
C GLU A 357 -11.41 3.89 -17.01
N ALA A 358 -11.64 2.58 -16.93
CA ALA A 358 -12.71 1.91 -17.64
C ALA A 358 -14.05 1.87 -16.86
N TYR A 359 -14.00 1.97 -15.52
CA TYR A 359 -15.18 2.00 -14.63
C TYR A 359 -15.93 3.31 -14.75
#